data_3d415273e5278038cfa71e5c656a6d59
#
_entry.id   3d415273e5278038cfa71e5c656a6d59
#
_cell.length_a   1.000
_cell.length_b   1.000
_cell.length_c   1.000
_cell.angle_alpha   90.00
_cell.angle_beta   90.00
_cell.angle_gamma   90.00
#
_symmetry.space_group_name_H-M   'P 1'
#
loop_
_entity.id
_entity.type
_entity.pdbx_description
1 polymer ?
#
loop_
_entity_poly.entity_id
_entity_poly.type
_entity_poly.pdbx_seq_one_letter_code
_entity_poly.pdbx_strand_id
1 'polypeptide(L)'
;QGLFSEINLASDKLGRKYADRNTKLCAIISKIAEGIADFSTDVDALGDAYEYLIGQFAAGSGKKAGEFYTPQQISNILSAIVTLDSQEPKSGPRRSLGSVFDFACGSGSLLLNVRHRMKAAGGSIGRIHGMEKNITTYNLARMNMLLHGVKDTEFEITHGDTLANDWDLLRETNPAKKPQFDAVVANPPFSYRWEPGEAMAEDMRFKNHGVAPKSAADFAFLLHGLHYLKDDGVMAIILPHGVLFRGGVEERIRTKLLNDGHIDTVIGLPANLFYSTGIPVCILVLKKCKQPDDVLFINAAEHFVKGKRQNQLTEEHIARIIDT
;
A
#
# COMPACT_ATOMS: atom_id res chain seq x y z
N GLN A 1 23.25 3.96 -2.20
CA GLN A 1 23.53 2.73 -1.45
C GLN A 1 23.10 1.54 -2.31
N GLY A 2 23.95 0.49 -2.43
CA GLY A 2 23.66 -0.68 -3.26
C GLY A 2 22.50 -1.48 -2.73
N LEU A 3 21.74 -2.10 -3.63
CA LEU A 3 20.55 -2.93 -3.32
C LEU A 3 20.85 -4.08 -2.35
N PHE A 4 22.10 -4.57 -2.35
CA PHE A 4 22.59 -5.70 -1.55
C PHE A 4 23.46 -5.28 -0.36
N SER A 5 23.52 -3.99 -0.01
CA SER A 5 24.38 -3.49 1.07
C SER A 5 24.08 -4.10 2.46
N GLU A 6 22.84 -4.57 2.65
CA GLU A 6 22.40 -5.18 3.90
C GLU A 6 22.64 -6.70 3.97
N ILE A 7 23.12 -7.34 2.88
CA ILE A 7 23.41 -8.77 2.88
C ILE A 7 24.72 -9.01 3.63
N ASN A 8 24.60 -9.55 4.85
CA ASN A 8 25.74 -9.94 5.67
C ASN A 8 25.96 -11.46 5.62
N LEU A 9 26.85 -11.92 4.76
CA LEU A 9 27.22 -13.33 4.62
C LEU A 9 27.96 -13.88 5.85
N ALA A 10 28.45 -13.03 6.74
CA ALA A 10 29.08 -13.41 8.00
C ALA A 10 28.10 -13.43 9.19
N SER A 11 26.81 -13.23 8.96
CA SER A 11 25.78 -13.17 10.02
C SER A 11 25.72 -14.46 10.83
N ASP A 12 25.62 -14.34 12.15
CA ASP A 12 25.41 -15.46 13.09
C ASP A 12 24.07 -16.20 12.89
N LYS A 13 23.11 -15.58 12.18
CA LYS A 13 21.86 -16.22 11.75
C LYS A 13 22.10 -17.38 10.77
N LEU A 14 23.18 -17.33 10.02
CA LEU A 14 23.63 -18.41 9.12
C LEU A 14 24.33 -19.54 9.89
N GLY A 15 24.88 -19.26 11.07
CA GLY A 15 25.58 -20.21 11.94
C GLY A 15 26.64 -19.51 12.76
N ARG A 16 26.87 -19.98 13.99
CA ARG A 16 27.87 -19.38 14.90
C ARG A 16 29.30 -19.65 14.45
N LYS A 17 29.55 -20.80 13.83
CA LYS A 17 30.88 -21.20 13.34
C LYS A 17 30.99 -20.93 11.83
N TYR A 18 32.19 -20.63 11.37
CA TYR A 18 32.47 -20.43 9.96
C TYR A 18 32.03 -21.63 9.10
N ALA A 19 32.33 -22.85 9.54
CA ALA A 19 31.96 -24.08 8.85
C ALA A 19 30.44 -24.19 8.64
N ASP A 20 29.65 -23.88 9.67
CA ASP A 20 28.17 -23.94 9.60
C ASP A 20 27.63 -22.90 8.62
N ARG A 21 28.18 -21.67 8.65
CA ARG A 21 27.82 -20.61 7.71
C ARG A 21 28.15 -21.00 6.27
N ASN A 22 29.36 -21.52 6.07
CA ASN A 22 29.82 -21.95 4.75
C ASN A 22 28.93 -23.06 4.18
N THR A 23 28.61 -24.10 4.98
CA THR A 23 27.72 -25.18 4.58
C THR A 23 26.34 -24.68 4.17
N LYS A 24 25.75 -23.78 4.95
CA LYS A 24 24.44 -23.20 4.62
C LYS A 24 24.49 -22.32 3.37
N LEU A 25 25.51 -21.49 3.24
CA LEU A 25 25.69 -20.65 2.05
C LEU A 25 25.89 -21.48 0.79
N CYS A 26 26.71 -22.51 0.84
CA CYS A 26 26.89 -23.44 -0.28
C CYS A 26 25.57 -24.14 -0.65
N ALA A 27 24.81 -24.61 0.33
CA ALA A 27 23.51 -25.24 0.08
C ALA A 27 22.53 -24.26 -0.56
N ILE A 28 22.47 -23.00 -0.10
CA ILE A 28 21.61 -21.95 -0.69
C ILE A 28 22.05 -21.65 -2.13
N ILE A 29 23.36 -21.46 -2.36
CA ILE A 29 23.89 -21.15 -3.69
C ILE A 29 23.64 -22.31 -4.66
N SER A 30 23.84 -23.55 -4.21
CA SER A 30 23.55 -24.73 -5.05
C SER A 30 22.06 -24.81 -5.43
N LYS A 31 21.17 -24.58 -4.49
CA LYS A 31 19.73 -24.54 -4.77
C LYS A 31 19.31 -23.43 -5.72
N ILE A 32 19.91 -22.25 -5.58
CA ILE A 32 19.69 -21.15 -6.51
C ILE A 32 20.23 -21.52 -7.90
N ALA A 33 21.43 -22.11 -7.99
CA ALA A 33 22.02 -22.51 -9.25
C ALA A 33 21.22 -23.62 -9.97
N GLU A 34 20.73 -24.60 -9.24
CA GLU A 34 19.80 -25.63 -9.77
C GLU A 34 18.52 -24.99 -10.33
N GLY A 35 17.92 -24.05 -9.58
CA GLY A 35 16.69 -23.36 -9.98
C GLY A 35 16.86 -22.42 -11.17
N ILE A 36 17.99 -21.68 -11.25
CA ILE A 36 18.22 -20.73 -12.34
C ILE A 36 18.26 -21.43 -13.71
N ALA A 37 18.70 -22.69 -13.78
CA ALA A 37 18.74 -23.46 -15.03
C ALA A 37 17.34 -23.70 -15.62
N ASP A 38 16.31 -23.76 -14.77
CA ASP A 38 14.92 -24.01 -15.14
C ASP A 38 14.09 -22.72 -15.22
N PHE A 39 14.63 -21.58 -14.77
CA PHE A 39 13.93 -20.32 -14.83
C PHE A 39 13.88 -19.75 -16.25
N SER A 40 12.67 -19.43 -16.69
CA SER A 40 12.45 -18.57 -17.83
C SER A 40 13.19 -17.24 -17.64
N THR A 41 13.84 -16.74 -18.70
CA THR A 41 14.39 -15.38 -18.74
C THR A 41 13.28 -14.32 -18.93
N ASP A 42 12.02 -14.75 -18.90
CA ASP A 42 10.87 -13.85 -18.95
C ASP A 42 10.79 -13.04 -17.66
N VAL A 43 10.86 -11.73 -17.80
CA VAL A 43 10.82 -10.77 -16.69
C VAL A 43 9.52 -10.89 -15.89
N ASP A 44 8.40 -11.15 -16.58
CA ASP A 44 7.11 -11.28 -15.91
C ASP A 44 7.07 -12.55 -15.04
N ALA A 45 7.60 -13.69 -15.55
CA ALA A 45 7.67 -14.94 -14.78
C ALA A 45 8.57 -14.80 -13.54
N LEU A 46 9.68 -14.09 -13.63
CA LEU A 46 10.58 -13.85 -12.50
C LEU A 46 9.94 -12.94 -11.46
N GLY A 47 9.23 -11.91 -11.89
CA GLY A 47 8.47 -11.03 -11.03
C GLY A 47 7.37 -11.77 -10.26
N ASP A 48 6.57 -12.57 -10.95
CA ASP A 48 5.49 -13.37 -10.36
C ASP A 48 6.03 -14.40 -9.35
N ALA A 49 7.16 -15.06 -9.64
CA ALA A 49 7.82 -15.96 -8.72
C ALA A 49 8.28 -15.23 -7.44
N TYR A 50 8.79 -14.02 -7.58
CA TYR A 50 9.22 -13.20 -6.45
C TYR A 50 8.03 -12.75 -5.58
N GLU A 51 6.93 -12.29 -6.19
CA GLU A 51 5.68 -11.98 -5.50
C GLU A 51 5.14 -13.18 -4.72
N TYR A 52 5.14 -14.36 -5.34
CA TYR A 52 4.75 -15.60 -4.67
C TYR A 52 5.61 -15.87 -3.43
N LEU A 53 6.93 -15.73 -3.52
CA LEU A 53 7.84 -15.90 -2.39
C LEU A 53 7.59 -14.87 -1.28
N ILE A 54 7.35 -13.61 -1.61
CA ILE A 54 6.96 -12.58 -0.64
C ILE A 54 5.68 -12.98 0.08
N GLY A 55 4.66 -13.43 -0.65
CA GLY A 55 3.40 -13.90 -0.08
C GLY A 55 3.57 -15.09 0.86
N GLN A 56 4.39 -16.10 0.47
CA GLN A 56 4.70 -17.26 1.32
C GLN A 56 5.48 -16.85 2.58
N PHE A 57 6.43 -15.92 2.45
CA PHE A 57 7.16 -15.38 3.58
C PHE A 57 6.24 -14.61 4.55
N ALA A 58 5.35 -13.79 4.03
CA ALA A 58 4.34 -13.09 4.82
C ALA A 58 3.40 -14.06 5.57
N ALA A 59 2.95 -15.12 4.89
CA ALA A 59 2.09 -16.14 5.48
C ALA A 59 2.79 -17.01 6.54
N GLY A 60 4.11 -17.24 6.40
CA GLY A 60 4.90 -18.13 7.25
C GLY A 60 5.57 -17.48 8.45
N SER A 61 5.81 -16.18 8.42
CA SER A 61 6.63 -15.46 9.41
C SER A 61 5.85 -14.82 10.55
N GLY A 62 4.54 -15.11 10.68
CA GLY A 62 3.67 -14.62 11.74
C GLY A 62 3.25 -13.16 11.60
N LYS A 63 2.67 -12.58 12.67
CA LYS A 63 2.02 -11.25 12.62
C LYS A 63 2.90 -10.13 12.04
N LYS A 64 4.19 -10.09 12.40
CA LYS A 64 5.10 -9.02 11.96
C LYS A 64 5.40 -9.03 10.45
N ALA A 65 5.40 -10.20 9.83
CA ALA A 65 5.71 -10.31 8.41
C ALA A 65 4.46 -10.11 7.52
N GLY A 66 3.28 -10.41 8.03
CA GLY A 66 2.02 -10.16 7.33
C GLY A 66 1.64 -8.68 7.22
N GLU A 67 2.28 -7.80 8.02
CA GLU A 67 1.97 -6.36 8.02
C GLU A 67 2.46 -5.62 6.77
N PHE A 68 3.44 -6.17 6.04
CA PHE A 68 4.00 -5.53 4.84
C PHE A 68 3.45 -6.06 3.51
N TYR A 69 2.50 -6.99 3.55
CA TYR A 69 1.92 -7.60 2.36
C TYR A 69 0.41 -7.40 2.29
N THR A 70 -0.05 -6.78 1.23
CA THR A 70 -1.48 -6.64 0.94
C THR A 70 -1.96 -7.86 0.16
N PRO A 71 -2.99 -8.59 0.63
CA PRO A 71 -3.54 -9.71 -0.13
C PRO A 71 -3.94 -9.29 -1.55
N GLN A 72 -3.59 -10.11 -2.54
CA GLN A 72 -3.78 -9.81 -3.97
C GLN A 72 -5.22 -9.40 -4.30
N GLN A 73 -6.19 -10.06 -3.71
CA GLN A 73 -7.62 -9.80 -3.90
C GLN A 73 -8.01 -8.36 -3.51
N ILE A 74 -7.46 -7.88 -2.39
CA ILE A 74 -7.71 -6.52 -1.90
C ILE A 74 -6.94 -5.50 -2.75
N SER A 75 -5.70 -5.84 -3.10
CA SER A 75 -4.88 -5.03 -4.00
C SER A 75 -5.55 -4.83 -5.38
N ASN A 76 -6.24 -5.85 -5.90
CA ASN A 76 -7.03 -5.75 -7.13
C ASN A 76 -8.18 -4.74 -7.01
N ILE A 77 -8.88 -4.71 -5.87
CA ILE A 77 -9.96 -3.73 -5.64
C ILE A 77 -9.38 -2.31 -5.57
N LEU A 78 -8.33 -2.09 -4.76
CA LEU A 78 -7.71 -0.77 -4.62
C LEU A 78 -7.19 -0.24 -5.96
N SER A 79 -6.45 -1.08 -6.70
CA SER A 79 -5.90 -0.70 -8.00
C SER A 79 -6.99 -0.41 -9.03
N ALA A 80 -8.11 -1.13 -8.98
CA ALA A 80 -9.26 -0.84 -9.83
C ALA A 80 -9.81 0.56 -9.56
N ILE A 81 -10.07 0.87 -8.29
CA ILE A 81 -10.68 2.15 -7.88
C ILE A 81 -9.80 3.34 -8.27
N VAL A 82 -8.50 3.32 -7.94
CA VAL A 82 -7.63 4.50 -8.17
C VAL A 82 -7.25 4.72 -9.62
N THR A 83 -7.51 3.75 -10.48
CA THR A 83 -7.28 3.88 -11.93
C THR A 83 -8.49 4.43 -12.68
N LEU A 84 -9.68 4.48 -12.06
CA LEU A 84 -10.89 5.05 -12.65
C LEU A 84 -10.78 6.58 -12.76
N ASP A 85 -11.56 7.15 -13.66
CA ASP A 85 -11.73 8.59 -13.70
C ASP A 85 -12.45 9.08 -12.43
N SER A 86 -11.98 10.17 -11.83
CA SER A 86 -12.51 10.66 -10.56
C SER A 86 -13.89 11.28 -10.67
N GLN A 87 -14.24 11.82 -11.82
CA GLN A 87 -15.51 12.50 -12.08
C GLN A 87 -16.49 11.62 -12.85
N GLU A 88 -15.97 10.78 -13.75
CA GLU A 88 -16.75 9.88 -14.59
C GLU A 88 -16.28 8.42 -14.46
N PRO A 89 -16.40 7.79 -13.29
CA PRO A 89 -15.88 6.45 -13.06
C PRO A 89 -16.44 5.39 -14.01
N LYS A 90 -17.67 5.59 -14.50
CA LYS A 90 -18.29 4.71 -15.50
C LYS A 90 -17.62 4.75 -16.87
N SER A 91 -16.80 5.75 -17.16
CA SER A 91 -15.99 5.81 -18.39
C SER A 91 -14.85 4.80 -18.41
N GLY A 92 -14.58 4.15 -17.28
CA GLY A 92 -13.53 3.15 -17.11
C GLY A 92 -12.19 3.74 -16.67
N PRO A 93 -11.10 2.99 -16.85
CA PRO A 93 -9.77 3.42 -16.44
C PRO A 93 -9.28 4.65 -17.20
N ARG A 94 -8.57 5.52 -16.51
CA ARG A 94 -7.87 6.67 -17.11
C ARG A 94 -6.85 6.19 -18.15
N ARG A 95 -6.64 6.96 -19.20
CA ARG A 95 -5.60 6.68 -20.21
C ARG A 95 -4.19 6.92 -19.68
N SER A 96 -4.03 7.82 -18.72
CA SER A 96 -2.75 8.09 -18.08
C SER A 96 -2.92 8.57 -16.66
N LEU A 97 -1.99 8.16 -15.80
CA LEU A 97 -1.74 8.71 -14.47
C LEU A 97 -0.35 9.34 -14.50
N GLY A 98 -0.21 10.61 -14.20
CA GLY A 98 1.10 11.26 -14.12
C GLY A 98 1.95 10.69 -12.99
N SER A 99 1.32 10.37 -11.86
CA SER A 99 2.00 9.81 -10.70
C SER A 99 1.06 8.99 -9.80
N VAL A 100 1.64 7.95 -9.17
CA VAL A 100 0.99 7.10 -8.17
C VAL A 100 1.84 7.10 -6.91
N PHE A 101 1.21 7.14 -5.74
CA PHE A 101 1.90 7.15 -4.45
C PHE A 101 1.31 6.13 -3.47
N ASP A 102 2.21 5.37 -2.84
CA ASP A 102 1.91 4.55 -1.67
C ASP A 102 2.87 4.91 -0.54
N PHE A 103 2.35 5.56 0.48
CA PHE A 103 3.14 6.07 1.62
C PHE A 103 3.43 5.00 2.69
N ALA A 104 3.01 3.76 2.49
CA ALA A 104 3.29 2.59 3.32
C ALA A 104 3.46 1.36 2.43
N CYS A 105 4.34 1.47 1.42
CA CYS A 105 4.32 0.61 0.24
C CYS A 105 4.70 -0.86 0.51
N GLY A 106 5.25 -1.17 1.68
CA GLY A 106 5.62 -2.53 2.02
C GLY A 106 6.56 -3.13 0.97
N SER A 107 6.16 -4.24 0.39
CA SER A 107 6.88 -4.91 -0.71
C SER A 107 6.72 -4.24 -2.09
N GLY A 108 5.90 -3.20 -2.20
CA GLY A 108 5.60 -2.54 -3.47
C GLY A 108 4.54 -3.23 -4.33
N SER A 109 4.00 -4.37 -3.88
CA SER A 109 3.03 -5.17 -4.65
C SER A 109 1.78 -4.40 -5.04
N LEU A 110 1.27 -3.54 -4.16
CA LEU A 110 0.09 -2.72 -4.45
C LEU A 110 0.36 -1.71 -5.58
N LEU A 111 1.53 -1.07 -5.58
CA LEU A 111 1.97 -0.17 -6.67
C LEU A 111 2.11 -0.91 -8.01
N LEU A 112 2.66 -2.13 -7.98
CA LEU A 112 2.78 -2.99 -9.17
C LEU A 112 1.41 -3.38 -9.73
N ASN A 113 0.44 -3.67 -8.87
CA ASN A 113 -0.93 -3.97 -9.30
C ASN A 113 -1.60 -2.76 -9.97
N VAL A 114 -1.39 -1.55 -9.47
CA VAL A 114 -1.87 -0.33 -10.15
C VAL A 114 -1.24 -0.21 -11.54
N ARG A 115 0.08 -0.45 -11.66
CA ARG A 115 0.79 -0.42 -12.94
C ARG A 115 0.28 -1.50 -13.90
N HIS A 116 0.11 -2.71 -13.41
CA HIS A 116 -0.38 -3.83 -14.21
C HIS A 116 -1.78 -3.55 -14.77
N ARG A 117 -2.67 -3.04 -13.92
CA ARG A 117 -4.02 -2.68 -14.33
C ARG A 117 -4.04 -1.57 -15.38
N MET A 118 -3.24 -0.53 -15.21
CA MET A 118 -3.11 0.54 -16.20
C MET A 118 -2.62 0.01 -17.54
N LYS A 119 -1.59 -0.84 -17.55
CA LYS A 119 -1.08 -1.47 -18.79
C LYS A 119 -2.13 -2.35 -19.45
N ALA A 120 -2.85 -3.17 -18.69
CA ALA A 120 -3.90 -4.05 -19.23
C ALA A 120 -5.04 -3.25 -19.87
N ALA A 121 -5.33 -2.05 -19.38
CA ALA A 121 -6.29 -1.11 -19.97
C ALA A 121 -5.71 -0.27 -21.15
N GLY A 122 -4.47 -0.53 -21.56
CA GLY A 122 -3.77 0.25 -22.60
C GLY A 122 -3.34 1.65 -22.13
N GLY A 123 -3.33 1.90 -20.82
CA GLY A 123 -2.91 3.16 -20.21
C GLY A 123 -1.44 3.18 -19.80
N SER A 124 -1.02 4.29 -19.21
CA SER A 124 0.35 4.51 -18.75
C SER A 124 0.41 5.20 -17.39
N ILE A 125 1.54 4.99 -16.68
CA ILE A 125 1.89 5.74 -15.46
C ILE A 125 3.19 6.48 -15.73
N GLY A 126 3.24 7.76 -15.38
CA GLY A 126 4.43 8.59 -15.53
C GLY A 126 5.50 8.22 -14.52
N ARG A 127 5.17 8.22 -13.23
CA ARG A 127 6.12 7.82 -12.18
C ARG A 127 5.40 7.17 -10.98
N ILE A 128 6.06 6.17 -10.43
CA ILE A 128 5.61 5.43 -9.24
C ILE A 128 6.41 5.92 -8.03
N HIS A 129 5.73 6.28 -6.96
CA HIS A 129 6.37 6.70 -5.72
C HIS A 129 5.92 5.80 -4.57
N GLY A 130 6.88 5.39 -3.75
CA GLY A 130 6.62 4.61 -2.55
C GLY A 130 7.44 5.10 -1.37
N MET A 131 6.92 4.91 -0.15
CA MET A 131 7.63 5.17 1.08
C MET A 131 7.51 3.98 2.01
N GLU A 132 8.63 3.55 2.59
CA GLU A 132 8.68 2.41 3.51
C GLU A 132 9.65 2.69 4.65
N LYS A 133 9.19 2.47 5.89
CA LYS A 133 9.98 2.73 7.09
C LYS A 133 10.97 1.62 7.41
N ASN A 134 10.63 0.38 7.10
CA ASN A 134 11.49 -0.76 7.37
C ASN A 134 12.51 -0.95 6.25
N ILE A 135 13.79 -0.87 6.57
CA ILE A 135 14.89 -0.97 5.59
C ILE A 135 14.88 -2.27 4.80
N THR A 136 14.55 -3.40 5.45
CA THR A 136 14.49 -4.69 4.76
C THR A 136 13.35 -4.73 3.75
N THR A 137 12.18 -4.27 4.16
CA THR A 137 10.99 -4.20 3.30
C THR A 137 11.17 -3.18 2.17
N TYR A 138 11.81 -2.04 2.46
CA TYR A 138 12.22 -1.06 1.45
C TYR A 138 13.10 -1.69 0.35
N ASN A 139 14.09 -2.52 0.74
CA ASN A 139 14.93 -3.22 -0.24
C ASN A 139 14.14 -4.26 -1.03
N LEU A 140 13.18 -4.97 -0.39
CA LEU A 140 12.27 -5.88 -1.08
C LEU A 140 11.43 -5.14 -2.13
N ALA A 141 10.87 -3.98 -1.79
CA ALA A 141 10.08 -3.18 -2.72
C ALA A 141 10.87 -2.76 -3.96
N ARG A 142 12.10 -2.28 -3.77
CA ARG A 142 12.98 -1.89 -4.89
C ARG A 142 13.32 -3.07 -5.80
N MET A 143 13.64 -4.23 -5.19
CA MET A 143 13.89 -5.45 -5.94
C MET A 143 12.66 -5.87 -6.72
N ASN A 144 11.48 -5.80 -6.10
CA ASN A 144 10.21 -6.16 -6.71
C ASN A 144 9.92 -5.30 -7.95
N MET A 145 10.11 -3.98 -7.86
CA MET A 145 9.98 -3.08 -9.01
C MET A 145 10.89 -3.50 -10.17
N LEU A 146 12.17 -3.76 -9.89
CA LEU A 146 13.15 -4.13 -10.93
C LEU A 146 12.82 -5.49 -11.57
N LEU A 147 12.42 -6.49 -10.78
CA LEU A 147 12.06 -7.82 -11.27
C LEU A 147 10.79 -7.82 -12.13
N HIS A 148 9.89 -6.83 -11.92
CA HIS A 148 8.74 -6.59 -12.81
C HIS A 148 9.06 -5.63 -13.97
N GLY A 149 10.32 -5.42 -14.28
CA GLY A 149 10.76 -4.62 -15.43
C GLY A 149 10.40 -3.14 -15.34
N VAL A 150 10.19 -2.61 -14.12
CA VAL A 150 10.05 -1.16 -13.92
C VAL A 150 11.43 -0.56 -13.95
N LYS A 151 11.67 0.39 -14.86
CA LYS A 151 12.96 1.05 -14.98
C LYS A 151 13.22 1.92 -13.73
N ASP A 152 14.48 2.07 -13.34
CA ASP A 152 14.90 2.90 -12.20
C ASP A 152 14.46 4.37 -12.32
N THR A 153 14.27 4.85 -13.55
CA THR A 153 13.76 6.20 -13.84
C THR A 153 12.24 6.33 -13.71
N GLU A 154 11.50 5.20 -13.69
CA GLU A 154 10.05 5.15 -13.64
C GLU A 154 9.50 5.03 -12.21
N PHE A 155 10.36 4.74 -11.22
CA PHE A 155 9.95 4.64 -9.83
C PHE A 155 10.92 5.32 -8.87
N GLU A 156 10.39 5.65 -7.69
CA GLU A 156 11.17 6.13 -6.56
C GLU A 156 10.57 5.53 -5.28
N ILE A 157 11.31 4.61 -4.66
CA ILE A 157 10.97 4.11 -3.33
C ILE A 157 11.92 4.77 -2.34
N THR A 158 11.36 5.43 -1.33
CA THR A 158 12.11 6.14 -0.30
C THR A 158 12.07 5.38 1.02
N HIS A 159 13.23 5.26 1.67
CA HIS A 159 13.31 4.78 3.05
C HIS A 159 13.07 5.93 4.01
N GLY A 160 11.92 5.93 4.70
CA GLY A 160 11.57 7.01 5.60
C GLY A 160 10.27 6.76 6.38
N ASP A 161 10.02 7.60 7.39
CA ASP A 161 8.82 7.55 8.23
C ASP A 161 7.75 8.52 7.72
N THR A 162 6.67 7.98 7.19
CA THR A 162 5.50 8.73 6.69
C THR A 162 4.92 9.69 7.73
N LEU A 163 4.80 9.24 8.97
CA LEU A 163 4.24 10.09 10.04
C LEU A 163 5.15 11.26 10.38
N ALA A 164 6.47 11.08 10.28
CA ALA A 164 7.46 12.14 10.43
C ALA A 164 7.61 13.02 9.17
N ASN A 165 6.95 12.66 8.08
CA ASN A 165 7.12 13.31 6.75
C ASN A 165 8.59 13.28 6.29
N ASP A 166 9.23 12.14 6.49
CA ASP A 166 10.68 11.96 6.35
C ASP A 166 11.12 11.66 4.91
N TRP A 167 10.71 12.53 4.01
CA TRP A 167 11.11 12.54 2.61
C TRP A 167 11.23 13.98 2.12
N ASP A 168 12.38 14.38 1.63
CA ASP A 168 12.64 15.76 1.24
C ASP A 168 11.62 16.32 0.23
N LEU A 169 11.17 15.47 -0.71
CA LEU A 169 10.13 15.82 -1.66
C LEU A 169 8.84 16.25 -0.96
N LEU A 170 8.44 15.55 0.10
CA LEU A 170 7.21 15.85 0.85
C LEU A 170 7.37 17.07 1.79
N ARG A 171 8.60 17.46 2.13
CA ARG A 171 8.89 18.62 2.98
C ARG A 171 8.89 19.94 2.25
N GLU A 172 8.70 19.94 0.93
CA GLU A 172 8.63 21.18 0.14
C GLU A 172 7.54 22.10 0.68
N THR A 173 7.92 23.31 1.06
CA THR A 173 7.04 24.32 1.64
C THR A 173 6.41 25.26 0.62
N ASN A 174 7.01 25.36 -0.57
CA ASN A 174 6.45 26.16 -1.66
C ASN A 174 5.24 25.45 -2.28
N PRO A 175 4.02 25.99 -2.16
CA PRO A 175 2.81 25.33 -2.68
C PRO A 175 2.88 24.96 -4.17
N ALA A 176 3.57 25.78 -4.97
CA ALA A 176 3.71 25.55 -6.42
C ALA A 176 4.67 24.39 -6.76
N LYS A 177 5.51 23.96 -5.82
CA LYS A 177 6.47 22.86 -5.98
C LYS A 177 6.12 21.63 -5.16
N LYS A 178 5.07 21.71 -4.33
CA LYS A 178 4.65 20.62 -3.48
C LYS A 178 4.22 19.44 -4.33
N PRO A 179 4.71 18.22 -4.03
CA PRO A 179 4.31 17.05 -4.78
C PRO A 179 2.81 16.78 -4.57
N GLN A 180 2.15 16.44 -5.66
CA GLN A 180 0.77 15.98 -5.65
C GLN A 180 0.64 14.80 -6.61
N PHE A 181 -0.17 13.81 -6.21
CA PHE A 181 -0.29 12.54 -6.91
C PHE A 181 -1.68 12.36 -7.49
N ASP A 182 -1.76 11.79 -8.69
CA ASP A 182 -3.03 11.49 -9.36
C ASP A 182 -3.77 10.34 -8.68
N ALA A 183 -3.03 9.37 -8.18
CA ALA A 183 -3.56 8.24 -7.45
C ALA A 183 -2.76 8.02 -6.16
N VAL A 184 -3.45 7.78 -5.06
CA VAL A 184 -2.86 7.41 -3.78
C VAL A 184 -3.48 6.09 -3.32
N VAL A 185 -2.65 5.11 -3.04
CA VAL A 185 -3.07 3.82 -2.48
C VAL A 185 -2.30 3.55 -1.21
N ALA A 186 -2.89 2.90 -0.22
CA ALA A 186 -2.14 2.48 0.95
C ALA A 186 -2.83 1.37 1.73
N ASN A 187 -2.00 0.50 2.31
CA ASN A 187 -2.34 -0.43 3.36
C ASN A 187 -1.42 -0.15 4.57
N PRO A 188 -1.66 0.91 5.34
CA PRO A 188 -0.83 1.25 6.49
C PRO A 188 -1.01 0.26 7.64
N PRO A 189 -0.06 0.20 8.60
CA PRO A 189 -0.21 -0.65 9.79
C PRO A 189 -1.44 -0.21 10.61
N PHE A 190 -2.33 -1.18 10.90
CA PHE A 190 -3.61 -0.91 11.58
C PHE A 190 -3.43 -0.53 13.04
N SER A 191 -4.13 0.52 13.46
CA SER A 191 -4.11 1.01 14.85
C SER A 191 -2.69 1.21 15.40
N TYR A 192 -1.80 1.70 14.54
CA TYR A 192 -0.40 1.93 14.88
C TYR A 192 -0.28 2.98 15.99
N ARG A 193 0.39 2.63 17.08
CA ARG A 193 0.71 3.59 18.16
C ARG A 193 1.84 4.50 17.73
N TRP A 194 1.67 5.80 17.91
CA TRP A 194 2.62 6.81 17.54
C TRP A 194 2.72 7.93 18.56
N GLU A 195 3.74 8.76 18.46
CA GLU A 195 3.95 9.88 19.36
C GLU A 195 3.92 11.18 18.56
N PRO A 196 2.73 11.79 18.34
CA PRO A 196 2.66 13.10 17.73
C PRO A 196 3.30 14.13 18.66
N GLY A 197 4.32 14.84 18.17
CA GLY A 197 4.87 15.98 18.86
C GLY A 197 3.88 17.16 18.86
N GLU A 198 4.08 18.15 19.72
CA GLU A 198 3.23 19.34 19.80
C GLU A 198 3.16 20.09 18.45
N ALA A 199 4.26 20.10 17.70
CA ALA A 199 4.33 20.72 16.37
C ALA A 199 3.39 20.10 15.32
N MET A 200 2.88 18.87 15.55
CA MET A 200 1.95 18.20 14.61
C MET A 200 0.62 18.95 14.46
N ALA A 201 0.21 19.73 15.46
CA ALA A 201 -1.00 20.56 15.35
C ALA A 201 -0.87 21.67 14.28
N GLU A 202 0.34 22.13 14.00
CA GLU A 202 0.64 23.14 12.98
C GLU A 202 1.05 22.52 11.63
N ASP A 203 1.25 21.20 11.58
CA ASP A 203 1.55 20.50 10.33
C ASP A 203 0.36 20.61 9.36
N MET A 204 0.62 21.07 8.15
CA MET A 204 -0.39 21.31 7.13
C MET A 204 -1.25 20.08 6.80
N ARG A 205 -0.74 18.87 7.05
CA ARG A 205 -1.49 17.61 6.89
C ARG A 205 -2.63 17.50 7.91
N PHE A 206 -2.46 18.05 9.11
CA PHE A 206 -3.37 17.86 10.25
C PHE A 206 -4.07 19.14 10.70
N LYS A 207 -3.51 20.30 10.40
CA LYS A 207 -3.96 21.61 10.91
C LYS A 207 -5.47 21.83 10.76
N ASN A 208 -6.05 21.44 9.64
CA ASN A 208 -7.47 21.69 9.35
C ASN A 208 -8.41 20.59 9.89
N HIS A 209 -7.90 19.38 10.15
CA HIS A 209 -8.71 18.23 10.52
C HIS A 209 -8.47 17.75 11.96
N GLY A 210 -7.31 18.06 12.51
CA GLY A 210 -6.86 17.61 13.82
C GLY A 210 -5.85 16.47 13.76
N VAL A 211 -5.12 16.28 14.86
CA VAL A 211 -4.08 15.26 15.00
C VAL A 211 -4.73 13.97 15.52
N ALA A 212 -4.48 12.85 14.86
CA ALA A 212 -4.98 11.54 15.28
C ALA A 212 -4.48 11.16 16.70
N PRO A 213 -5.23 10.34 17.45
CA PRO A 213 -4.83 9.97 18.82
C PRO A 213 -3.55 9.13 18.83
N LYS A 214 -2.76 9.24 19.92
CA LYS A 214 -1.53 8.45 20.12
C LYS A 214 -1.74 6.94 20.02
N SER A 215 -2.93 6.48 20.38
CA SER A 215 -3.30 5.05 20.38
C SER A 215 -3.51 4.46 19.01
N ALA A 216 -3.81 5.31 17.98
CA ALA A 216 -4.09 4.85 16.62
C ALA A 216 -3.81 5.97 15.60
N ALA A 217 -2.83 5.74 14.73
CA ALA A 217 -2.45 6.65 13.66
C ALA A 217 -3.30 6.52 12.39
N ASP A 218 -4.38 5.74 12.42
CA ASP A 218 -5.20 5.42 11.24
C ASP A 218 -5.58 6.68 10.45
N PHE A 219 -6.12 7.70 11.13
CA PHE A 219 -6.45 8.98 10.49
C PHE A 219 -5.23 9.86 10.17
N ALA A 220 -4.09 9.69 10.84
CA ALA A 220 -2.88 10.41 10.47
C ALA A 220 -2.36 9.92 9.11
N PHE A 221 -2.40 8.63 8.84
CA PHE A 221 -2.09 8.05 7.54
C PHE A 221 -3.09 8.53 6.47
N LEU A 222 -4.38 8.51 6.77
CA LEU A 222 -5.41 8.98 5.84
C LEU A 222 -5.20 10.45 5.46
N LEU A 223 -5.00 11.32 6.44
CA LEU A 223 -4.79 12.75 6.24
C LEU A 223 -3.47 13.03 5.49
N HIS A 224 -2.42 12.23 5.72
CA HIS A 224 -1.19 12.30 4.95
C HIS A 224 -1.44 12.04 3.46
N GLY A 225 -2.11 10.95 3.11
CA GLY A 225 -2.43 10.64 1.73
C GLY A 225 -3.33 11.69 1.07
N LEU A 226 -4.38 12.13 1.77
CA LEU A 226 -5.29 13.18 1.29
C LEU A 226 -4.57 14.50 1.04
N HIS A 227 -3.61 14.87 1.90
CA HIS A 227 -2.83 16.11 1.74
C HIS A 227 -2.04 16.14 0.43
N TYR A 228 -1.47 15.01 0.03
CA TYR A 228 -0.68 14.88 -1.19
C TYR A 228 -1.49 14.42 -2.42
N LEU A 229 -2.79 14.22 -2.28
CA LEU A 229 -3.68 13.91 -3.38
C LEU A 229 -3.93 15.18 -4.23
N LYS A 230 -3.89 15.06 -5.56
CA LYS A 230 -4.35 16.11 -6.48
C LYS A 230 -5.85 16.36 -6.32
N ASP A 231 -6.30 17.52 -6.75
CA ASP A 231 -7.71 17.89 -6.68
C ASP A 231 -8.60 16.92 -7.52
N ASP A 232 -8.13 16.50 -8.68
CA ASP A 232 -8.79 15.51 -9.55
C ASP A 232 -8.31 14.07 -9.29
N GLY A 233 -7.54 13.85 -8.23
CA GLY A 233 -6.99 12.54 -7.86
C GLY A 233 -8.00 11.65 -7.15
N VAL A 234 -7.66 10.36 -7.09
CA VAL A 234 -8.40 9.35 -6.32
C VAL A 234 -7.47 8.67 -5.33
N MET A 235 -7.90 8.59 -4.07
CA MET A 235 -7.22 7.85 -3.03
C MET A 235 -8.07 6.67 -2.57
N ALA A 236 -7.46 5.51 -2.39
CA ALA A 236 -8.07 4.35 -1.75
C ALA A 236 -7.16 3.82 -0.66
N ILE A 237 -7.66 3.77 0.57
CA ILE A 237 -6.90 3.34 1.75
C ILE A 237 -7.65 2.25 2.51
N ILE A 238 -6.91 1.24 2.97
CA ILE A 238 -7.43 0.19 3.84
C ILE A 238 -7.25 0.61 5.30
N LEU A 239 -8.32 0.52 6.08
CA LEU A 239 -8.31 0.85 7.50
C LEU A 239 -9.15 -0.16 8.29
N PRO A 240 -8.90 -0.32 9.61
CA PRO A 240 -9.77 -1.15 10.45
C PRO A 240 -11.15 -0.52 10.58
N HIS A 241 -12.20 -1.34 10.67
CA HIS A 241 -13.59 -0.86 10.84
C HIS A 241 -13.77 0.16 11.97
N GLY A 242 -12.90 0.14 12.98
CA GLY A 242 -12.92 1.09 14.09
C GLY A 242 -12.96 2.55 13.66
N VAL A 243 -12.34 2.90 12.52
CA VAL A 243 -12.34 4.29 12.01
C VAL A 243 -13.74 4.79 11.66
N LEU A 244 -14.70 3.90 11.43
CA LEU A 244 -16.08 4.26 11.06
C LEU A 244 -16.92 4.68 12.26
N PHE A 245 -16.58 4.25 13.50
CA PHE A 245 -17.42 4.45 14.66
C PHE A 245 -16.71 4.90 15.95
N ARG A 246 -15.37 4.88 16.02
CA ARG A 246 -14.67 5.39 17.21
C ARG A 246 -14.99 6.87 17.41
N GLY A 247 -15.22 7.24 18.68
CA GLY A 247 -15.55 8.60 19.10
C GLY A 247 -14.35 9.50 19.33
N GLY A 248 -14.59 10.66 19.95
CA GLY A 248 -13.55 11.60 20.37
C GLY A 248 -12.85 12.30 19.21
N VAL A 249 -11.52 12.24 19.17
CA VAL A 249 -10.73 12.89 18.12
C VAL A 249 -11.01 12.30 16.75
N GLU A 250 -11.12 10.98 16.64
CA GLU A 250 -11.39 10.31 15.36
C GLU A 250 -12.77 10.67 14.80
N GLU A 251 -13.77 10.82 15.66
CA GLU A 251 -15.11 11.30 15.26
C GLU A 251 -15.04 12.73 14.69
N ARG A 252 -14.30 13.62 15.34
CA ARG A 252 -14.14 15.01 14.87
C ARG A 252 -13.45 15.06 13.48
N ILE A 253 -12.40 14.29 13.29
CA ILE A 253 -11.70 14.20 12.00
C ILE A 253 -12.63 13.64 10.94
N ARG A 254 -13.33 12.55 11.23
CA ARG A 254 -14.30 11.92 10.31
C ARG A 254 -15.44 12.87 9.92
N THR A 255 -16.00 13.58 10.90
CA THR A 255 -17.05 14.58 10.66
C THR A 255 -16.55 15.71 9.78
N LYS A 256 -15.32 16.18 10.01
CA LYS A 256 -14.72 17.24 9.18
C LYS A 256 -14.51 16.76 7.73
N LEU A 257 -14.00 15.53 7.54
CA LEU A 257 -13.83 14.93 6.21
C LEU A 257 -15.14 14.78 5.45
N LEU A 258 -16.23 14.43 6.16
CA LEU A 258 -17.57 14.35 5.58
C LEU A 258 -18.10 15.74 5.18
N ASN A 259 -17.97 16.72 6.06
CA ASN A 259 -18.42 18.10 5.80
C ASN A 259 -17.65 18.77 4.67
N ASP A 260 -16.36 18.42 4.51
CA ASP A 260 -15.51 18.89 3.40
C ASP A 260 -15.78 18.11 2.08
N GLY A 261 -16.66 17.11 2.09
CA GLY A 261 -17.01 16.32 0.91
C GLY A 261 -15.86 15.40 0.42
N HIS A 262 -14.93 15.03 1.28
CA HIS A 262 -13.76 14.24 0.84
C HIS A 262 -14.00 12.74 0.82
N ILE A 263 -14.97 12.21 1.58
CA ILE A 263 -15.28 10.78 1.60
C ILE A 263 -16.25 10.48 0.44
N ASP A 264 -15.79 9.67 -0.51
CA ASP A 264 -16.57 9.27 -1.69
C ASP A 264 -17.30 7.95 -1.45
N THR A 265 -16.55 6.92 -1.07
CA THR A 265 -17.08 5.56 -0.92
C THR A 265 -16.52 4.90 0.34
N VAL A 266 -17.36 4.12 1.01
CA VAL A 266 -17.01 3.26 2.14
C VAL A 266 -17.33 1.81 1.76
N ILE A 267 -16.29 0.94 1.68
CA ILE A 267 -16.47 -0.46 1.33
C ILE A 267 -16.14 -1.31 2.55
N GLY A 268 -17.13 -1.94 3.16
CA GLY A 268 -16.95 -2.90 4.25
C GLY A 268 -16.55 -4.26 3.69
N LEU A 269 -15.39 -4.77 4.10
CA LEU A 269 -14.84 -6.05 3.65
C LEU A 269 -15.07 -7.16 4.69
N PRO A 270 -15.06 -8.44 4.27
CA PRO A 270 -15.12 -9.58 5.18
C PRO A 270 -13.98 -9.55 6.21
N ALA A 271 -14.24 -10.09 7.40
CA ALA A 271 -13.20 -10.35 8.39
C ALA A 271 -12.22 -11.44 7.89
N ASN A 272 -11.07 -11.52 8.52
CA ASN A 272 -10.07 -12.58 8.30
C ASN A 272 -9.57 -12.69 6.84
N LEU A 273 -9.36 -11.55 6.16
CA LEU A 273 -8.75 -11.50 4.82
C LEU A 273 -7.22 -11.35 4.87
N PHE A 274 -6.64 -10.92 5.98
CA PHE A 274 -5.21 -10.67 6.15
C PHE A 274 -4.52 -11.79 6.90
N TYR A 275 -3.26 -12.07 6.56
CA TYR A 275 -2.42 -13.03 7.31
C TYR A 275 -2.10 -12.56 8.72
N SER A 276 -1.98 -11.24 8.92
CA SER A 276 -1.56 -10.64 10.19
C SER A 276 -2.68 -10.48 11.20
N THR A 277 -3.95 -10.43 10.76
CA THR A 277 -5.08 -10.14 11.63
C THR A 277 -6.39 -10.70 11.10
N GLY A 278 -7.27 -11.09 12.03
CA GLY A 278 -8.65 -11.51 11.72
C GLY A 278 -9.69 -10.39 11.80
N ILE A 279 -9.28 -9.14 12.10
CA ILE A 279 -10.24 -8.05 12.25
C ILE A 279 -10.89 -7.68 10.91
N PRO A 280 -12.15 -7.23 10.90
CA PRO A 280 -12.75 -6.68 9.71
C PRO A 280 -12.11 -5.33 9.35
N VAL A 281 -11.96 -5.09 8.06
CA VAL A 281 -11.40 -3.85 7.51
C VAL A 281 -12.37 -3.21 6.53
N CYS A 282 -12.14 -1.93 6.26
CA CYS A 282 -12.86 -1.22 5.21
C CYS A 282 -11.87 -0.54 4.26
N ILE A 283 -12.31 -0.29 3.04
CA ILE A 283 -11.65 0.62 2.12
C ILE A 283 -12.40 1.95 2.18
N LEU A 284 -11.67 3.03 2.40
CA LEU A 284 -12.17 4.39 2.22
C LEU A 284 -11.64 4.94 0.90
N VAL A 285 -12.56 5.40 0.05
CA VAL A 285 -12.22 6.11 -1.18
C VAL A 285 -12.42 7.60 -0.93
N LEU A 286 -11.38 8.37 -1.22
CA LEU A 286 -11.38 9.81 -1.02
C LEU A 286 -11.10 10.55 -2.32
N LYS A 287 -11.77 11.69 -2.48
CA LYS A 287 -11.62 12.64 -3.58
C LYS A 287 -11.69 14.05 -3.03
N LYS A 288 -11.04 15.02 -3.68
CA LYS A 288 -11.13 16.44 -3.30
C LYS A 288 -12.19 17.19 -4.10
N CYS A 289 -12.34 16.87 -5.38
CA CYS A 289 -13.30 17.51 -6.29
C CYS A 289 -14.54 16.65 -6.50
N LYS A 290 -15.10 16.14 -5.41
CA LYS A 290 -16.27 15.30 -5.46
C LYS A 290 -17.55 16.12 -5.71
N GLN A 291 -18.40 15.60 -6.61
CA GLN A 291 -19.76 16.06 -6.85
C GLN A 291 -20.60 14.86 -7.31
N PRO A 292 -21.75 14.58 -6.72
CA PRO A 292 -22.44 15.21 -5.58
C PRO A 292 -21.76 14.94 -4.22
N ASP A 293 -22.33 15.40 -3.12
CA ASP A 293 -21.79 15.26 -1.76
C ASP A 293 -22.26 14.00 -1.01
N ASP A 294 -23.03 13.11 -1.66
CA ASP A 294 -23.44 11.82 -1.11
C ASP A 294 -22.24 10.86 -0.91
N VAL A 295 -22.40 9.88 -0.05
CA VAL A 295 -21.39 8.83 0.20
C VAL A 295 -21.97 7.47 -0.18
N LEU A 296 -21.27 6.74 -1.06
CA LEU A 296 -21.63 5.38 -1.40
C LEU A 296 -21.18 4.41 -0.29
N PHE A 297 -22.07 3.55 0.18
CA PHE A 297 -21.76 2.47 1.12
C PHE A 297 -21.91 1.12 0.44
N ILE A 298 -20.83 0.36 0.35
CA ILE A 298 -20.83 -1.01 -0.17
C ILE A 298 -20.55 -1.96 1.00
N ASN A 299 -21.52 -2.81 1.33
CA ASN A 299 -21.33 -3.84 2.35
C ASN A 299 -21.03 -5.19 1.70
N ALA A 300 -19.76 -5.56 1.68
CA ALA A 300 -19.29 -6.85 1.18
C ALA A 300 -18.93 -7.85 2.30
N ALA A 301 -19.30 -7.57 3.55
CA ALA A 301 -18.90 -8.37 4.72
C ALA A 301 -19.25 -9.86 4.63
N GLU A 302 -20.35 -10.21 3.95
CA GLU A 302 -20.83 -11.59 3.76
C GLU A 302 -20.40 -12.22 2.42
N HIS A 303 -19.69 -11.48 1.56
CA HIS A 303 -19.27 -11.93 0.23
C HIS A 303 -17.86 -12.52 0.26
N PHE A 304 -17.72 -13.78 0.68
CA PHE A 304 -16.45 -14.48 0.71
C PHE A 304 -16.62 -16.00 0.63
N VAL A 305 -15.53 -16.67 0.31
CA VAL A 305 -15.37 -18.13 0.46
C VAL A 305 -14.49 -18.41 1.66
N LYS A 306 -14.93 -19.28 2.54
CA LYS A 306 -14.19 -19.67 3.74
C LYS A 306 -12.98 -20.53 3.36
N GLY A 307 -11.77 -20.05 3.61
CA GLY A 307 -10.54 -20.82 3.44
C GLY A 307 -10.08 -21.49 4.73
N LYS A 308 -9.04 -22.32 4.64
CA LYS A 308 -8.47 -23.03 5.81
C LYS A 308 -7.82 -22.10 6.83
N ARG A 309 -7.19 -21.04 6.39
CA ARG A 309 -6.45 -20.09 7.25
C ARG A 309 -7.07 -18.70 7.25
N GLN A 310 -7.61 -18.26 6.13
CA GLN A 310 -8.22 -16.96 5.94
C GLN A 310 -9.37 -17.05 4.95
N ASN A 311 -10.29 -16.08 5.01
CA ASN A 311 -11.35 -15.91 4.04
C ASN A 311 -10.77 -15.40 2.70
N GLN A 312 -11.46 -15.68 1.61
CA GLN A 312 -11.03 -15.32 0.27
C GLN A 312 -12.16 -14.64 -0.50
N LEU A 313 -11.83 -13.62 -1.27
CA LEU A 313 -12.71 -13.03 -2.27
C LEU A 313 -12.49 -13.75 -3.60
N THR A 314 -13.57 -14.15 -4.26
CA THR A 314 -13.49 -14.66 -5.63
C THR A 314 -13.46 -13.50 -6.63
N GLU A 315 -13.09 -13.77 -7.88
CA GLU A 315 -13.15 -12.77 -8.95
C GLU A 315 -14.55 -12.17 -9.11
N GLU A 316 -15.62 -12.96 -8.91
CA GLU A 316 -17.00 -12.48 -8.93
C GLU A 316 -17.28 -11.49 -7.78
N HIS A 317 -16.80 -11.78 -6.56
CA HIS A 317 -16.93 -10.84 -5.44
C HIS A 317 -16.21 -9.53 -5.72
N ILE A 318 -14.99 -9.61 -6.28
CA ILE A 318 -14.17 -8.45 -6.63
C ILE A 318 -14.86 -7.62 -7.72
N ALA A 319 -15.29 -8.27 -8.80
CA ALA A 319 -15.99 -7.61 -9.90
C ALA A 319 -17.26 -6.90 -9.41
N ARG A 320 -18.07 -7.56 -8.58
CA ARG A 320 -19.28 -6.96 -8.02
C ARG A 320 -18.99 -5.70 -7.18
N ILE A 321 -17.90 -5.68 -6.42
CA ILE A 321 -17.51 -4.50 -5.63
C ILE A 321 -17.08 -3.36 -6.57
N ILE A 322 -16.36 -3.69 -7.66
CA ILE A 322 -15.83 -2.69 -8.59
C ILE A 322 -16.94 -2.10 -9.47
N ASP A 323 -17.91 -2.93 -9.88
CA ASP A 323 -18.98 -2.54 -10.80
C ASP A 323 -20.11 -1.75 -10.10
N THR A 324 -20.13 -1.73 -8.76
CA THR A 324 -21.09 -0.97 -7.97
C THR A 324 -20.70 0.49 -7.89
#